data_ffc6e312c513294fb51b2cb37fff2df3
#
_entry.id   ffc6e312c513294fb51b2cb37fff2df3
#
_cell.length_a   1.000
_cell.length_b   1.000
_cell.length_c   1.000
_cell.angle_alpha   90.00
_cell.angle_beta   90.00
_cell.angle_gamma   90.00
#
_symmetry.space_group_name_H-M   'P 1'
#
loop_
_entity.id
_entity.type
_entity.pdbx_description
1 polymer ?
#
loop_
_entity_poly.entity_id
_entity_poly.type
_entity_poly.pdbx_seq_one_letter_code
_entity_poly.pdbx_strand_id
1 'polypeptide(L)'
;MKPILGTEVVTQIGILVHDIEKTSAEYAKFLGVENPGWILTGPLKETQAEYMGKPSSARAKLAFFHVGPNVDIELIEPDKEPSTWRHDLDKNGEGFHHIAFVIKGMQEKILQLNAMGMPLLQKGEYTGGRYAYHDATAALKVVLELLEND
;
A
#
# COMPACT_ATOMS: atom_id res chain seq x y z
N MET A 1 -10.36 25.80 -0.29
CA MET A 1 -10.82 24.40 -0.30
C MET A 1 -9.83 23.54 0.49
N LYS A 2 -10.31 22.68 1.36
CA LYS A 2 -9.43 21.82 2.16
C LYS A 2 -9.26 20.46 1.47
N PRO A 3 -8.07 19.82 1.58
CA PRO A 3 -7.91 18.46 1.09
C PRO A 3 -8.89 17.51 1.78
N ILE A 4 -9.49 16.60 1.01
CA ILE A 4 -10.46 15.62 1.53
C ILE A 4 -9.84 14.75 2.64
N LEU A 5 -8.57 14.39 2.47
CA LEU A 5 -7.87 13.55 3.44
C LEU A 5 -7.22 14.34 4.59
N GLY A 6 -7.35 15.68 4.59
CA GLY A 6 -6.67 16.54 5.56
C GLY A 6 -5.19 16.76 5.25
N THR A 7 -4.71 16.23 4.16
CA THR A 7 -3.32 16.38 3.70
C THR A 7 -3.26 16.27 2.19
N GLU A 8 -2.24 16.89 1.60
CA GLU A 8 -1.91 16.76 0.18
C GLU A 8 -0.55 16.11 -0.04
N VAL A 9 0.06 15.60 1.05
CA VAL A 9 1.43 15.06 1.00
C VAL A 9 1.38 13.57 0.68
N VAL A 10 1.93 13.19 -0.47
CA VAL A 10 2.14 11.79 -0.83
C VAL A 10 3.32 11.25 -0.04
N THR A 11 3.15 10.12 0.64
CA THR A 11 4.18 9.52 1.49
C THR A 11 4.76 8.23 0.94
N GLN A 12 4.08 7.57 0.01
CA GLN A 12 4.58 6.36 -0.62
C GLN A 12 4.14 6.25 -2.07
N ILE A 13 5.00 5.62 -2.87
CA ILE A 13 4.67 5.13 -4.20
C ILE A 13 4.88 3.63 -4.15
N GLY A 14 3.80 2.86 -4.29
CA GLY A 14 3.84 1.40 -4.23
C GLY A 14 4.06 0.78 -5.60
N ILE A 15 4.96 -0.20 -5.66
CA ILE A 15 5.33 -0.90 -6.89
C ILE A 15 5.24 -2.40 -6.65
N LEU A 16 4.46 -3.11 -7.46
CA LEU A 16 4.32 -4.56 -7.38
C LEU A 16 5.44 -5.24 -8.16
N VAL A 17 6.02 -6.27 -7.56
CA VAL A 17 7.15 -7.01 -8.16
C VAL A 17 6.94 -8.52 -7.97
N HIS A 18 7.51 -9.31 -8.89
CA HIS A 18 7.53 -10.77 -8.76
C HIS A 18 8.68 -11.25 -7.88
N ASP A 19 9.80 -10.54 -7.88
CA ASP A 19 11.01 -10.91 -7.14
C ASP A 19 11.59 -9.68 -6.46
N ILE A 20 11.26 -9.52 -5.19
CA ILE A 20 11.64 -8.33 -4.43
C ILE A 20 13.16 -8.26 -4.19
N GLU A 21 13.84 -9.39 -4.05
CA GLU A 21 15.29 -9.40 -3.85
C GLU A 21 16.01 -8.87 -5.09
N LYS A 22 15.59 -9.32 -6.26
CA LYS A 22 16.14 -8.84 -7.52
C LYS A 22 15.86 -7.36 -7.74
N THR A 23 14.61 -6.95 -7.57
CA THR A 23 14.22 -5.57 -7.83
C THR A 23 14.82 -4.61 -6.81
N SER A 24 14.87 -4.99 -5.52
CA SER A 24 15.48 -4.11 -4.51
C SER A 24 16.99 -3.94 -4.74
N ALA A 25 17.68 -4.98 -5.24
CA ALA A 25 19.08 -4.85 -5.60
C ALA A 25 19.28 -3.84 -6.74
N GLU A 26 18.40 -3.84 -7.73
CA GLU A 26 18.46 -2.88 -8.84
C GLU A 26 18.18 -1.44 -8.35
N TYR A 27 17.19 -1.26 -7.47
CA TYR A 27 16.92 0.06 -6.87
C TYR A 27 18.09 0.57 -6.04
N ALA A 28 18.67 -0.29 -5.20
CA ALA A 28 19.83 0.08 -4.38
C ALA A 28 21.00 0.55 -5.26
N LYS A 29 21.27 -0.17 -6.34
CA LYS A 29 22.31 0.17 -7.31
C LYS A 29 22.00 1.50 -8.01
N PHE A 30 20.77 1.65 -8.50
CA PHE A 30 20.36 2.85 -9.23
C PHE A 30 20.44 4.11 -8.35
N LEU A 31 19.98 4.00 -7.11
CA LEU A 31 19.96 5.12 -6.16
C LEU A 31 21.30 5.34 -5.47
N GLY A 32 22.23 4.38 -5.57
CA GLY A 32 23.53 4.49 -4.90
C GLY A 32 23.41 4.38 -3.39
N VAL A 33 22.51 3.53 -2.90
CA VAL A 33 22.27 3.35 -1.46
C VAL A 33 22.44 1.88 -1.06
N GLU A 34 22.56 1.66 0.25
CA GLU A 34 22.57 0.30 0.78
C GLU A 34 21.19 -0.34 0.58
N ASN A 35 21.15 -1.63 0.26
CA ASN A 35 19.89 -2.36 0.10
C ASN A 35 19.23 -2.50 1.48
N PRO A 36 18.00 -1.99 1.68
CA PRO A 36 17.34 -2.03 2.98
C PRO A 36 16.87 -3.44 3.40
N GLY A 37 16.88 -4.42 2.47
CA GLY A 37 16.25 -5.71 2.70
C GLY A 37 14.73 -5.61 2.68
N TRP A 38 14.06 -6.72 3.02
CA TRP A 38 12.61 -6.74 3.05
C TRP A 38 12.09 -7.28 4.39
N ILE A 39 10.88 -6.89 4.73
CA ILE A 39 10.12 -7.42 5.86
C ILE A 39 8.89 -8.14 5.33
N LEU A 40 8.39 -9.12 6.08
CA LEU A 40 7.14 -9.82 5.76
C LEU A 40 6.03 -9.24 6.63
N THR A 41 4.88 -8.91 6.02
CA THR A 41 3.71 -8.47 6.78
C THR A 41 3.25 -9.58 7.74
N GLY A 42 2.54 -9.20 8.81
CA GLY A 42 2.12 -10.14 9.84
C GLY A 42 1.09 -11.17 9.38
N PRO A 43 0.89 -12.23 10.16
CA PRO A 43 -0.17 -13.19 9.88
C PRO A 43 -1.56 -12.61 10.20
N LEU A 44 -2.60 -13.24 9.67
CA LEU A 44 -3.99 -12.78 9.81
C LEU A 44 -4.41 -12.47 11.25
N LYS A 45 -3.96 -13.28 12.22
CA LYS A 45 -4.31 -13.04 13.64
C LYS A 45 -3.79 -11.71 14.17
N GLU A 46 -2.72 -11.17 13.57
CA GLU A 46 -2.15 -9.87 13.94
C GLU A 46 -2.72 -8.75 13.07
N THR A 47 -2.81 -8.98 11.76
CA THR A 47 -3.23 -7.95 10.82
C THR A 47 -4.72 -7.75 10.77
N GLN A 48 -5.51 -8.79 11.09
CA GLN A 48 -6.97 -8.77 10.91
C GLN A 48 -7.35 -8.30 9.51
N ALA A 49 -6.53 -8.67 8.52
CA ALA A 49 -6.68 -8.15 7.17
C ALA A 49 -7.98 -8.63 6.51
N GLU A 50 -8.58 -7.74 5.76
CA GLU A 50 -9.77 -8.01 4.97
C GLU A 50 -9.53 -7.58 3.53
N TYR A 51 -9.93 -8.44 2.60
CA TYR A 51 -9.92 -8.13 1.17
C TYR A 51 -11.33 -8.34 0.61
N MET A 52 -11.89 -7.30 0.00
CA MET A 52 -13.25 -7.30 -0.54
C MET A 52 -14.30 -7.73 0.52
N GLY A 53 -14.09 -7.26 1.74
CA GLY A 53 -15.00 -7.49 2.86
C GLY A 53 -14.87 -8.84 3.56
N LYS A 54 -13.90 -9.66 3.19
CA LYS A 54 -13.66 -10.99 3.76
C LYS A 54 -12.27 -11.09 4.39
N PRO A 55 -12.13 -11.84 5.50
CA PRO A 55 -10.80 -12.07 6.07
C PRO A 55 -9.86 -12.66 5.02
N SER A 56 -8.63 -12.16 4.99
CA SER A 56 -7.60 -12.67 4.08
C SER A 56 -6.30 -12.93 4.82
N SER A 57 -5.72 -14.10 4.59
CA SER A 57 -4.42 -14.47 5.14
C SER A 57 -3.25 -13.96 4.28
N ALA A 58 -3.51 -13.13 3.28
CA ALA A 58 -2.49 -12.62 2.39
C ALA A 58 -1.36 -11.93 3.15
N ARG A 59 -0.14 -12.19 2.73
CA ARG A 59 1.07 -11.57 3.24
C ARG A 59 1.90 -11.07 2.07
N ALA A 60 2.71 -10.06 2.32
CA ALA A 60 3.60 -9.52 1.31
C ALA A 60 4.97 -9.21 1.91
N LYS A 61 6.00 -9.37 1.08
CA LYS A 61 7.33 -8.85 1.38
C LYS A 61 7.36 -7.38 0.96
N LEU A 62 7.88 -6.53 1.83
CA LEU A 62 7.94 -5.09 1.61
C LEU A 62 9.38 -4.59 1.73
N ALA A 63 9.81 -3.76 0.79
CA ALA A 63 11.10 -3.07 0.86
C ALA A 63 10.90 -1.58 0.65
N PHE A 64 11.49 -0.76 1.51
CA PHE A 64 11.28 0.69 1.50
C PHE A 64 12.56 1.43 1.16
N PHE A 65 12.49 2.32 0.16
CA PHE A 65 13.57 3.22 -0.23
C PHE A 65 13.14 4.66 0.02
N HIS A 66 13.87 5.39 0.85
CA HIS A 66 13.61 6.80 1.11
C HIS A 66 14.16 7.62 -0.05
N VAL A 67 13.29 8.27 -0.82
CA VAL A 67 13.67 8.98 -2.04
C VAL A 67 13.33 10.47 -2.01
N GLY A 68 13.19 11.02 -0.84
CA GLY A 68 12.89 12.44 -0.64
C GLY A 68 12.49 12.68 0.79
N PRO A 69 12.21 13.94 1.17
CA PRO A 69 11.88 14.26 2.56
C PRO A 69 10.56 13.62 3.03
N ASN A 70 9.63 13.35 2.09
CA ASN A 70 8.30 12.86 2.42
C ASN A 70 7.91 11.55 1.74
N VAL A 71 8.68 11.03 0.80
CA VAL A 71 8.27 9.93 -0.07
C VAL A 71 9.19 8.73 0.04
N ASP A 72 8.58 7.56 0.22
CA ASP A 72 9.24 6.27 0.07
C ASP A 72 8.76 5.58 -1.21
N ILE A 73 9.64 4.87 -1.88
CA ILE A 73 9.24 3.85 -2.85
C ILE A 73 9.11 2.55 -2.08
N GLU A 74 7.94 1.94 -2.14
CA GLU A 74 7.66 0.66 -1.49
C GLU A 74 7.55 -0.42 -2.56
N LEU A 75 8.45 -1.39 -2.53
CA LEU A 75 8.36 -2.59 -3.37
C LEU A 75 7.53 -3.63 -2.63
N ILE A 76 6.64 -4.31 -3.35
CA ILE A 76 5.68 -5.25 -2.77
C ILE A 76 5.70 -6.55 -3.57
N GLU A 77 6.11 -7.65 -2.91
CA GLU A 77 6.00 -8.99 -3.49
C GLU A 77 4.94 -9.75 -2.69
N PRO A 78 3.71 -9.91 -3.24
CA PRO A 78 2.63 -10.60 -2.53
C PRO A 78 2.77 -12.11 -2.61
N ASP A 79 2.21 -12.80 -1.61
CA ASP A 79 1.98 -14.24 -1.72
C ASP A 79 0.76 -14.51 -2.64
N LYS A 80 0.32 -15.77 -2.71
CA LYS A 80 -0.76 -16.17 -3.63
C LYS A 80 -2.15 -16.02 -3.04
N GLU A 81 -2.25 -15.64 -1.76
CA GLU A 81 -3.55 -15.47 -1.12
C GLU A 81 -4.25 -14.20 -1.63
N PRO A 82 -5.60 -14.14 -1.54
CA PRO A 82 -6.34 -13.01 -2.09
C PRO A 82 -5.96 -11.67 -1.47
N SER A 83 -5.59 -10.72 -2.30
CA SER A 83 -5.26 -9.36 -1.91
C SER A 83 -5.34 -8.43 -3.12
N THR A 84 -5.42 -7.12 -2.86
CA THR A 84 -5.31 -6.13 -3.94
C THR A 84 -3.96 -6.22 -4.63
N TRP A 85 -2.90 -6.57 -3.90
CA TRP A 85 -1.56 -6.75 -4.46
C TRP A 85 -1.53 -7.92 -5.45
N ARG A 86 -2.03 -9.09 -5.03
CA ARG A 86 -2.04 -10.29 -5.89
C ARG A 86 -2.93 -10.08 -7.11
N HIS A 87 -4.11 -9.52 -6.88
CA HIS A 87 -5.07 -9.26 -7.95
C HIS A 87 -4.46 -8.36 -9.02
N ASP A 88 -3.85 -7.24 -8.62
CA ASP A 88 -3.32 -6.26 -9.57
C ASP A 88 -2.04 -6.74 -10.24
N LEU A 89 -1.19 -7.48 -9.52
CA LEU A 89 0.00 -8.08 -10.12
C LEU A 89 -0.39 -9.09 -11.22
N ASP A 90 -1.40 -9.92 -10.96
CA ASP A 90 -1.88 -10.90 -11.93
C ASP A 90 -2.55 -10.24 -13.14
N LYS A 91 -3.30 -9.16 -12.91
CA LYS A 91 -4.05 -8.46 -13.95
C LYS A 91 -3.17 -7.55 -14.80
N ASN A 92 -2.29 -6.79 -14.18
CA ASN A 92 -1.55 -5.71 -14.84
C ASN A 92 -0.05 -6.00 -14.98
N GLY A 93 0.49 -7.02 -14.32
CA GLY A 93 1.92 -7.28 -14.26
C GLY A 93 2.63 -6.38 -13.27
N GLU A 94 3.97 -6.43 -13.29
CA GLU A 94 4.80 -5.62 -12.40
C GLU A 94 4.67 -4.13 -12.69
N GLY A 95 4.81 -3.32 -11.65
CA GLY A 95 4.86 -1.88 -11.79
C GLY A 95 4.01 -1.14 -10.78
N PHE A 96 3.66 0.09 -11.11
CA PHE A 96 2.98 1.02 -10.23
C PHE A 96 1.64 0.46 -9.72
N HIS A 97 1.41 0.58 -8.42
CA HIS A 97 0.18 0.11 -7.77
C HIS A 97 -0.60 1.25 -7.10
N HIS A 98 0.05 2.00 -6.22
CA HIS A 98 -0.68 2.98 -5.41
C HIS A 98 0.17 4.18 -5.00
N ILE A 99 -0.52 5.24 -4.58
CA ILE A 99 0.07 6.33 -3.80
C ILE A 99 -0.56 6.31 -2.40
N ALA A 100 0.23 6.66 -1.38
CA ALA A 100 -0.21 6.63 0.00
C ALA A 100 -0.18 8.01 0.65
N PHE A 101 -1.11 8.20 1.58
CA PHE A 101 -1.23 9.40 2.41
C PHE A 101 -1.33 8.98 3.87
N VAL A 102 -0.64 9.68 4.76
CA VAL A 102 -0.81 9.52 6.21
C VAL A 102 -1.95 10.44 6.64
N ILE A 103 -2.96 9.86 7.28
CA ILE A 103 -4.19 10.56 7.65
C ILE A 103 -4.51 10.37 9.14
N LYS A 104 -5.55 11.02 9.60
CA LYS A 104 -6.17 10.80 10.91
C LYS A 104 -7.65 10.48 10.70
N GLY A 105 -8.17 9.58 11.56
CA GLY A 105 -9.58 9.19 11.48
C GLY A 105 -9.84 8.18 10.37
N MET A 106 -9.17 7.04 10.41
CA MET A 106 -9.26 6.00 9.36
C MET A 106 -10.72 5.63 9.04
N GLN A 107 -11.51 5.32 10.07
CA GLN A 107 -12.91 4.89 9.84
C GLN A 107 -13.73 5.94 9.13
N GLU A 108 -13.60 7.20 9.55
CA GLU A 108 -14.31 8.31 8.91
C GLU A 108 -13.88 8.50 7.45
N LYS A 109 -12.58 8.40 7.19
CA LYS A 109 -12.05 8.55 5.82
C LYS A 109 -12.51 7.41 4.91
N ILE A 110 -12.54 6.18 5.42
CA ILE A 110 -13.05 5.04 4.67
C ILE A 110 -14.50 5.29 4.23
N LEU A 111 -15.36 5.71 5.17
CA LEU A 111 -16.76 6.00 4.86
C LEU A 111 -16.89 7.14 3.84
N GLN A 112 -16.07 8.17 3.99
CA GLN A 112 -16.07 9.32 3.08
C GLN A 112 -15.67 8.93 1.66
N LEU A 113 -14.59 8.15 1.51
CA LEU A 113 -14.14 7.70 0.20
C LEU A 113 -15.14 6.73 -0.45
N ASN A 114 -15.73 5.82 0.34
CA ASN A 114 -16.79 4.94 -0.15
C ASN A 114 -17.96 5.77 -0.74
N ALA A 115 -18.40 6.79 -0.02
CA ALA A 115 -19.48 7.68 -0.47
C ALA A 115 -19.13 8.46 -1.72
N MET A 116 -17.84 8.66 -2.00
CA MET A 116 -17.37 9.37 -3.19
C MET A 116 -17.14 8.44 -4.39
N GLY A 117 -17.53 7.18 -4.30
CA GLY A 117 -17.32 6.23 -5.39
C GLY A 117 -15.91 5.66 -5.47
N MET A 118 -15.17 5.72 -4.36
CA MET A 118 -13.83 5.13 -4.24
C MET A 118 -13.90 4.00 -3.20
N PRO A 119 -14.39 2.81 -3.59
CA PRO A 119 -14.67 1.75 -2.62
C PRO A 119 -13.43 1.17 -1.97
N LEU A 120 -13.61 0.76 -0.71
CA LEU A 120 -12.57 0.04 0.03
C LEU A 120 -12.29 -1.30 -0.62
N LEU A 121 -11.01 -1.60 -0.87
CA LEU A 121 -10.54 -2.87 -1.42
C LEU A 121 -10.00 -3.78 -0.33
N GLN A 122 -9.14 -3.24 0.52
CA GLN A 122 -8.40 -4.01 1.52
C GLN A 122 -8.04 -3.11 2.69
N LYS A 123 -8.04 -3.69 3.90
CA LYS A 123 -7.56 -3.00 5.08
C LYS A 123 -6.87 -3.99 6.01
N GLY A 124 -6.04 -3.49 6.91
CA GLY A 124 -5.35 -4.31 7.89
C GLY A 124 -4.60 -3.48 8.91
N GLU A 125 -4.07 -4.20 9.91
CA GLU A 125 -3.28 -3.61 10.97
C GLU A 125 -1.81 -3.97 10.81
N TYR A 126 -0.93 -3.10 11.28
CA TYR A 126 0.50 -3.37 11.43
C TYR A 126 0.96 -2.82 12.77
N THR A 127 2.16 -3.16 13.20
CA THR A 127 2.69 -2.64 14.46
C THR A 127 2.78 -1.11 14.40
N GLY A 128 2.00 -0.43 15.23
CA GLY A 128 1.99 1.03 15.30
C GLY A 128 0.96 1.72 14.43
N GLY A 129 0.09 0.97 13.73
CA GLY A 129 -0.92 1.63 12.92
C GLY A 129 -1.76 0.69 12.06
N ARG A 130 -2.37 1.26 11.03
CA ARG A 130 -3.28 0.55 10.12
C ARG A 130 -3.26 1.15 8.73
N TYR A 131 -3.71 0.36 7.77
CA TYR A 131 -3.79 0.81 6.37
C TYR A 131 -5.16 0.49 5.77
N ALA A 132 -5.50 1.19 4.70
CA ALA A 132 -6.65 0.88 3.87
C ALA A 132 -6.36 1.24 2.42
N TYR A 133 -6.71 0.36 1.50
CA TYR A 133 -6.64 0.61 0.05
C TYR A 133 -8.02 0.89 -0.49
N HIS A 134 -8.13 1.93 -1.32
CA HIS A 134 -9.37 2.33 -1.99
C HIS A 134 -9.17 2.36 -3.50
N ASP A 135 -10.17 1.88 -4.22
CA ASP A 135 -10.16 1.96 -5.68
C ASP A 135 -10.55 3.36 -6.14
N ALA A 136 -9.56 4.17 -6.48
CA ALA A 136 -9.76 5.51 -7.03
C ALA A 136 -9.46 5.56 -8.53
N THR A 137 -9.41 4.40 -9.20
CA THR A 137 -9.00 4.33 -10.60
C THR A 137 -9.94 5.05 -11.54
N ALA A 138 -11.24 5.10 -11.25
CA ALA A 138 -12.20 5.82 -12.09
C ALA A 138 -11.93 7.33 -12.11
N ALA A 139 -11.73 7.94 -10.93
CA ALA A 139 -11.55 9.38 -10.80
C ALA A 139 -10.08 9.81 -10.88
N LEU A 140 -9.19 9.12 -10.15
CA LEU A 140 -7.79 9.54 -9.99
C LEU A 140 -6.79 8.66 -10.73
N LYS A 141 -7.26 7.58 -11.37
CA LYS A 141 -6.43 6.66 -12.19
C LYS A 141 -5.39 5.90 -11.38
N VAL A 142 -5.66 5.70 -10.09
CA VAL A 142 -4.71 5.09 -9.17
C VAL A 142 -5.48 4.43 -8.02
N VAL A 143 -4.85 3.43 -7.38
CA VAL A 143 -5.29 2.93 -6.08
C VAL A 143 -4.74 3.88 -5.02
N LEU A 144 -5.57 4.27 -4.06
CA LEU A 144 -5.14 5.09 -2.93
C LEU A 144 -4.87 4.20 -1.72
N GLU A 145 -3.80 4.50 -0.99
CA GLU A 145 -3.58 3.92 0.32
C GLU A 145 -3.68 5.00 1.39
N LEU A 146 -4.44 4.70 2.42
CA LEU A 146 -4.52 5.50 3.65
C LEU A 146 -3.68 4.80 4.71
N LEU A 147 -2.84 5.56 5.39
CA LEU A 147 -2.04 5.09 6.53
C LEU A 147 -2.40 5.93 7.73
N GLU A 148 -2.64 5.27 8.87
CA GLU A 148 -2.84 5.96 10.14
C GLU A 148 -1.94 5.34 11.19
N ASN A 149 -1.08 6.15 11.78
CA ASN A 149 -0.15 5.73 12.82
C ASN A 149 -0.68 6.14 14.20
N ASP A 150 -0.41 5.32 15.21
CA ASP A 150 -0.82 5.58 16.60
C ASP A 150 -0.12 6.79 17.18
#